data_b00d44c47a2f5819c68920e777a38c66
#
_entry.id   b00d44c47a2f5819c68920e777a38c66
#
_cell.length_a   1.000
_cell.length_b   1.000
_cell.length_c   1.000
_cell.angle_alpha   90.00
_cell.angle_beta   90.00
_cell.angle_gamma   90.00
#
_symmetry.space_group_name_H-M   'P 1'
#
loop_
_entity.id
_entity.type
_entity.pdbx_description
1 polymer ?
#
loop_
_entity_poly.entity_id
_entity_poly.type
_entity_poly.pdbx_seq_one_letter_code
_entity_poly.pdbx_strand_id
1 'polypeptide(L)'
;FVLVMLVMRPRIGRDLEEYIEGEYARLGPLQPAERKTMAIMAVMLALMATEKLHGVDAGYCLLLMGAVCFLPGIDLMDQEKLGKLNFGVIFFVTGCMCIGTAATAAGVDRWIADLIAPLLDGSRLFATVGMFLVGLVANFLLTPLATLATLTGPFAQIGMDLGLSANVVAYSLIYGADQYLFPYEYAVLLYFYSSGYLRLRQIMLIMGLRAVLTLVFLVSVAVPYWRLLGLF
;
A
#
# COMPACT_ATOMS: atom_id res chain seq x y z
N PHE A 1 -13.27 8.46 3.17
CA PHE A 1 -14.20 9.01 4.17
C PHE A 1 -15.45 9.60 3.50
N VAL A 2 -15.33 10.59 2.59
CA VAL A 2 -16.46 11.24 1.91
C VAL A 2 -17.36 10.22 1.18
N LEU A 3 -16.77 9.25 0.48
CA LEU A 3 -17.50 8.20 -0.21
C LEU A 3 -18.36 7.35 0.75
N VAL A 4 -17.81 6.96 1.90
CA VAL A 4 -18.52 6.20 2.94
C VAL A 4 -19.68 7.01 3.49
N MET A 5 -19.46 8.31 3.75
CA MET A 5 -20.52 9.20 4.24
C MET A 5 -21.65 9.39 3.24
N LEU A 6 -21.33 9.51 1.94
CA LEU A 6 -22.33 9.70 0.89
C LEU A 6 -23.13 8.42 0.60
N VAL A 7 -22.47 7.27 0.57
CA VAL A 7 -23.10 5.98 0.17
C VAL A 7 -23.79 5.31 1.34
N MET A 8 -23.13 5.22 2.49
CA MET A 8 -23.67 4.49 3.65
C MET A 8 -24.51 5.35 4.58
N ARG A 9 -24.30 6.69 4.56
CA ARG A 9 -24.98 7.64 5.45
C ARG A 9 -25.06 7.11 6.89
N PRO A 10 -23.93 6.77 7.52
CA PRO A 10 -23.93 6.19 8.85
C PRO A 10 -24.58 7.18 9.81
N ARG A 11 -25.52 6.68 10.62
CA ARG A 11 -26.07 7.46 11.74
C ARG A 11 -25.06 7.38 12.86
N ILE A 12 -24.29 8.44 13.05
CA ILE A 12 -23.39 8.57 14.20
C ILE A 12 -24.32 8.95 15.38
N GLY A 13 -24.59 7.99 16.24
CA GLY A 13 -25.37 8.23 17.46
C GLY A 13 -24.54 8.93 18.52
N ARG A 14 -25.21 9.58 19.49
CA ARG A 14 -24.56 10.18 20.68
C ARG A 14 -23.78 9.15 21.48
N ASP A 15 -24.19 7.88 21.42
CA ASP A 15 -23.52 6.75 22.09
C ASP A 15 -22.05 6.57 21.61
N LEU A 16 -21.75 6.90 20.35
CA LEU A 16 -20.38 6.82 19.83
C LEU A 16 -19.51 7.99 20.36
N GLU A 17 -20.09 9.16 20.46
CA GLU A 17 -19.40 10.36 21.00
C GLU A 17 -19.06 10.13 22.48
N GLU A 18 -20.03 9.68 23.27
CA GLU A 18 -19.84 9.32 24.67
C GLU A 18 -18.83 8.19 24.86
N TYR A 19 -18.86 7.17 23.99
CA TYR A 19 -17.86 6.10 23.99
C TYR A 19 -16.46 6.61 23.72
N ILE A 20 -16.28 7.47 22.70
CA ILE A 20 -14.98 8.05 22.33
C ILE A 20 -14.45 8.95 23.47
N GLU A 21 -15.32 9.78 24.05
CA GLU A 21 -14.94 10.62 25.19
C GLU A 21 -14.55 9.78 26.41
N GLY A 22 -15.27 8.70 26.67
CA GLY A 22 -14.96 7.74 27.73
C GLY A 22 -13.61 7.05 27.53
N GLU A 23 -13.32 6.58 26.32
CA GLU A 23 -12.03 5.96 25.99
C GLU A 23 -10.89 6.99 26.03
N TYR A 24 -11.13 8.21 25.54
CA TYR A 24 -10.14 9.29 25.61
C TYR A 24 -9.80 9.68 27.07
N ALA A 25 -10.82 9.73 27.92
CA ALA A 25 -10.62 10.01 29.35
C ALA A 25 -9.82 8.88 30.06
N ARG A 26 -9.96 7.63 29.61
CA ARG A 26 -9.20 6.48 30.15
C ARG A 26 -7.71 6.51 29.79
N LEU A 27 -7.33 7.14 28.68
CA LEU A 27 -5.92 7.24 28.29
C LEU A 27 -5.08 7.98 29.33
N GLY A 28 -5.67 8.95 30.03
CA GLY A 28 -4.96 9.73 31.05
C GLY A 28 -3.84 10.61 30.48
N PRO A 29 -2.96 11.16 31.36
CA PRO A 29 -1.84 11.98 30.92
C PRO A 29 -0.75 11.13 30.26
N LEU A 30 -0.07 11.72 29.26
CA LEU A 30 1.04 11.11 28.53
C LEU A 30 2.12 10.54 29.47
N GLN A 31 2.34 9.24 29.38
CA GLN A 31 3.36 8.54 30.16
C GLN A 31 4.78 8.85 29.65
N PRO A 32 5.81 8.73 30.50
CA PRO A 32 7.19 8.95 30.06
C PRO A 32 7.64 8.08 28.89
N ALA A 33 7.18 6.83 28.82
CA ALA A 33 7.43 5.92 27.70
C ALA A 33 6.83 6.43 26.39
N GLU A 34 5.61 6.96 26.43
CA GLU A 34 4.93 7.51 25.25
C GLU A 34 5.66 8.76 24.73
N ARG A 35 6.13 9.63 25.61
CA ARG A 35 6.92 10.81 25.24
C ARG A 35 8.22 10.42 24.56
N LYS A 36 8.93 9.39 25.07
CA LYS A 36 10.15 8.86 24.47
C LYS A 36 9.85 8.29 23.08
N THR A 37 8.78 7.51 22.95
CA THR A 37 8.34 6.94 21.66
C THR A 37 8.03 8.03 20.65
N MET A 38 7.27 9.05 21.05
CA MET A 38 6.95 10.19 20.18
C MET A 38 8.20 10.94 19.72
N ALA A 39 9.17 11.15 20.61
CA ALA A 39 10.43 11.81 20.27
C ALA A 39 11.23 10.96 19.26
N ILE A 40 11.35 9.65 19.47
CA ILE A 40 12.04 8.73 18.56
C ILE A 40 11.34 8.71 17.18
N MET A 41 10.01 8.63 17.15
CA MET A 41 9.26 8.71 15.91
C MET A 41 9.44 10.04 15.18
N ALA A 42 9.44 11.16 15.89
CA ALA A 42 9.68 12.48 15.29
C ALA A 42 11.07 12.57 14.66
N VAL A 43 12.11 12.08 15.37
CA VAL A 43 13.48 12.01 14.84
C VAL A 43 13.57 11.10 13.63
N MET A 44 12.94 9.93 13.69
CA MET A 44 12.88 8.97 12.58
C MET A 44 12.25 9.60 11.33
N LEU A 45 11.09 10.24 11.48
CA LEU A 45 10.41 10.92 10.37
C LEU A 45 11.24 12.07 9.81
N ALA A 46 11.93 12.84 10.67
CA ALA A 46 12.84 13.89 10.24
C ALA A 46 14.01 13.33 9.43
N LEU A 47 14.64 12.24 9.90
CA LEU A 47 15.71 11.56 9.15
C LEU A 47 15.22 11.05 7.79
N MET A 48 14.07 10.40 7.74
CA MET A 48 13.49 9.93 6.47
C MET A 48 13.17 11.12 5.52
N ALA A 49 12.63 12.20 6.04
CA ALA A 49 12.33 13.39 5.23
C ALA A 49 13.61 14.08 4.69
N THR A 50 14.73 13.94 5.40
CA THR A 50 16.03 14.53 5.05
C THR A 50 17.00 13.56 4.38
N GLU A 51 16.53 12.40 3.92
CA GLU A 51 17.32 11.36 3.26
C GLU A 51 18.23 11.94 2.15
N LYS A 52 17.69 12.85 1.34
CA LYS A 52 18.45 13.51 0.26
C LYS A 52 19.62 14.37 0.74
N LEU A 53 19.63 14.80 2.02
CA LEU A 53 20.69 15.64 2.59
C LEU A 53 21.85 14.81 3.14
N HIS A 54 21.55 13.68 3.80
CA HIS A 54 22.56 12.83 4.43
C HIS A 54 22.86 11.54 3.66
N GLY A 55 22.06 11.18 2.65
CA GLY A 55 22.30 10.02 1.79
C GLY A 55 22.11 8.66 2.46
N VAL A 56 21.54 8.62 3.67
CA VAL A 56 21.25 7.36 4.39
C VAL A 56 19.86 6.88 4.02
N ASP A 57 19.76 5.67 3.49
CA ASP A 57 18.49 5.05 3.12
C ASP A 57 17.52 4.94 4.30
N ALA A 58 16.23 5.13 4.03
CA ALA A 58 15.17 5.08 5.03
C ALA A 58 15.15 3.77 5.84
N GLY A 59 15.54 2.62 5.24
CA GLY A 59 15.63 1.34 5.93
C GLY A 59 16.69 1.35 7.05
N TYR A 60 17.84 1.98 6.81
CA TYR A 60 18.86 2.14 7.86
C TYR A 60 18.42 3.11 8.96
N CYS A 61 17.66 4.15 8.62
CA CYS A 61 17.07 5.06 9.61
C CYS A 61 16.08 4.32 10.51
N LEU A 62 15.24 3.46 9.95
CA LEU A 62 14.30 2.62 10.70
C LEU A 62 15.02 1.64 11.62
N LEU A 63 16.05 0.96 11.10
CA LEU A 63 16.87 0.03 11.90
C LEU A 63 17.58 0.72 13.07
N LEU A 64 18.18 1.89 12.82
CA LEU A 64 18.85 2.69 13.83
C LEU A 64 17.87 3.10 14.94
N MET A 65 16.71 3.65 14.58
CA MET A 65 15.71 4.07 15.56
C MET A 65 15.12 2.88 16.31
N GLY A 66 14.94 1.73 15.65
CA GLY A 66 14.58 0.48 16.30
C GLY A 66 15.61 0.05 17.36
N ALA A 67 16.90 0.10 17.01
CA ALA A 67 17.99 -0.22 17.95
C ALA A 67 18.06 0.75 19.14
N VAL A 68 17.77 2.04 18.92
CA VAL A 68 17.70 3.06 19.97
C VAL A 68 16.66 2.70 21.04
N CYS A 69 15.56 2.02 20.68
CA CYS A 69 14.54 1.61 21.64
C CYS A 69 15.04 0.60 22.69
N PHE A 70 16.15 -0.09 22.42
CA PHE A 70 16.79 -1.07 23.35
C PHE A 70 17.88 -0.44 24.24
N LEU A 71 18.22 0.83 24.02
CA LEU A 71 19.30 1.45 24.79
C LEU A 71 18.91 1.62 26.27
N PRO A 72 19.88 1.38 27.20
CA PRO A 72 19.68 1.65 28.61
C PRO A 72 19.25 3.10 28.85
N GLY A 73 18.21 3.29 29.66
CA GLY A 73 17.64 4.61 29.94
C GLY A 73 16.50 5.02 28.98
N ILE A 74 16.43 4.45 27.78
CA ILE A 74 15.27 4.51 26.91
C ILE A 74 14.27 3.44 27.30
N ASP A 75 14.72 2.16 27.34
CA ASP A 75 14.00 1.01 27.90
C ASP A 75 12.56 0.85 27.36
N LEU A 76 12.37 1.14 26.06
CA LEU A 76 11.08 1.00 25.40
C LEU A 76 10.86 -0.43 24.92
N MET A 77 11.93 -1.10 24.49
CA MET A 77 11.92 -2.48 24.01
C MET A 77 12.84 -3.35 24.85
N ASP A 78 12.41 -4.59 25.06
CA ASP A 78 13.17 -5.65 25.73
C ASP A 78 13.06 -6.95 24.92
N GLN A 79 13.79 -7.97 25.35
CA GLN A 79 13.82 -9.26 24.66
C GLN A 79 12.45 -9.96 24.65
N GLU A 80 11.64 -9.77 25.70
CA GLU A 80 10.30 -10.35 25.76
C GLU A 80 9.37 -9.71 24.73
N LYS A 81 9.39 -8.38 24.60
CA LYS A 81 8.61 -7.64 23.60
C LYS A 81 9.08 -7.98 22.18
N LEU A 82 10.39 -8.11 21.96
CA LEU A 82 10.94 -8.56 20.69
C LEU A 82 10.41 -9.95 20.30
N GLY A 83 10.33 -10.86 21.25
CA GLY A 83 9.77 -12.20 21.02
C GLY A 83 8.27 -12.22 20.67
N LYS A 84 7.53 -11.16 20.99
CA LYS A 84 6.11 -10.98 20.61
C LYS A 84 5.91 -10.43 19.20
N LEU A 85 6.99 -10.01 18.52
CA LEU A 85 6.90 -9.54 17.14
C LEU A 85 6.53 -10.70 16.21
N ASN A 86 5.64 -10.41 15.27
CA ASN A 86 5.26 -11.40 14.26
C ASN A 86 6.32 -11.49 13.15
N PHE A 87 7.36 -12.25 13.38
CA PHE A 87 8.40 -12.52 12.38
C PHE A 87 7.87 -13.20 11.12
N GLY A 88 6.71 -13.86 11.21
CA GLY A 88 6.03 -14.44 10.04
C GLY A 88 5.73 -13.42 8.95
N VAL A 89 5.42 -12.18 9.33
CA VAL A 89 5.22 -11.08 8.37
C VAL A 89 6.50 -10.76 7.60
N ILE A 90 7.66 -10.76 8.27
CA ILE A 90 8.96 -10.50 7.63
C ILE A 90 9.27 -11.60 6.62
N PHE A 91 9.14 -12.88 7.01
CA PHE A 91 9.33 -14.02 6.10
C PHE A 91 8.33 -14.00 4.94
N PHE A 92 7.07 -13.63 5.20
CA PHE A 92 6.05 -13.51 4.15
C PHE A 92 6.43 -12.43 3.13
N VAL A 93 6.77 -11.22 3.57
CA VAL A 93 7.18 -10.12 2.68
C VAL A 93 8.43 -10.50 1.87
N THR A 94 9.43 -11.06 2.54
CA THR A 94 10.66 -11.53 1.88
C THR A 94 10.34 -12.62 0.86
N GLY A 95 9.48 -13.59 1.19
CA GLY A 95 9.02 -14.62 0.27
C GLY A 95 8.32 -14.06 -0.97
N CYS A 96 7.44 -13.07 -0.80
CA CYS A 96 6.79 -12.38 -1.92
C CYS A 96 7.82 -11.70 -2.85
N MET A 97 8.84 -11.06 -2.29
CA MET A 97 9.91 -10.44 -3.08
C MET A 97 10.77 -11.49 -3.79
N CYS A 98 11.05 -12.62 -3.15
CA CYS A 98 11.76 -13.74 -3.76
C CYS A 98 11.00 -14.33 -4.95
N ILE A 99 9.66 -14.42 -4.89
CA ILE A 99 8.83 -14.88 -6.02
C ILE A 99 9.04 -13.99 -7.24
N GLY A 100 9.02 -12.66 -7.08
CA GLY A 100 9.29 -11.72 -8.17
C GLY A 100 10.68 -11.94 -8.78
N THR A 101 11.72 -12.02 -7.94
CA THR A 101 13.09 -12.27 -8.40
C THR A 101 13.24 -13.62 -9.10
N ALA A 102 12.63 -14.67 -8.56
CA ALA A 102 12.65 -16.00 -9.18
C ALA A 102 11.90 -16.03 -10.52
N ALA A 103 10.76 -15.34 -10.61
CA ALA A 103 9.99 -15.22 -11.86
C ALA A 103 10.82 -14.53 -12.95
N THR A 104 11.55 -13.45 -12.63
CA THR A 104 12.47 -12.77 -13.54
C THR A 104 13.61 -13.69 -13.96
N ALA A 105 14.24 -14.40 -13.02
CA ALA A 105 15.32 -15.33 -13.32
C ALA A 105 14.86 -16.51 -14.19
N ALA A 106 13.60 -16.94 -14.06
CA ALA A 106 13.00 -17.99 -14.87
C ALA A 106 12.44 -17.50 -16.22
N GLY A 107 12.49 -16.20 -16.51
CA GLY A 107 11.95 -15.59 -17.73
C GLY A 107 10.41 -15.56 -17.81
N VAL A 108 9.74 -15.80 -16.68
CA VAL A 108 8.26 -15.73 -16.59
C VAL A 108 7.77 -14.32 -16.86
N ASP A 109 8.55 -13.33 -16.48
CA ASP A 109 8.31 -11.92 -16.74
C ASP A 109 8.18 -11.64 -18.24
N ARG A 110 9.11 -12.14 -19.05
CA ARG A 110 9.06 -12.01 -20.52
C ARG A 110 7.85 -12.72 -21.11
N TRP A 111 7.58 -13.93 -20.65
CA TRP A 111 6.41 -14.69 -21.11
C TRP A 111 5.09 -13.94 -20.81
N ILE A 112 4.95 -13.37 -19.61
CA ILE A 112 3.80 -12.54 -19.25
C ILE A 112 3.76 -11.28 -20.12
N ALA A 113 4.90 -10.63 -20.34
CA ALA A 113 5.01 -9.45 -21.19
C ALA A 113 4.54 -9.75 -22.61
N ASP A 114 5.03 -10.82 -23.23
CA ASP A 114 4.65 -11.24 -24.60
C ASP A 114 3.16 -11.57 -24.70
N LEU A 115 2.57 -12.16 -23.66
CA LEU A 115 1.14 -12.49 -23.61
C LEU A 115 0.25 -11.24 -23.53
N ILE A 116 0.70 -10.22 -22.81
CA ILE A 116 -0.10 -9.03 -22.49
C ILE A 116 0.21 -7.86 -23.44
N ALA A 117 1.41 -7.80 -24.03
CA ALA A 117 1.80 -6.74 -24.95
C ALA A 117 0.78 -6.48 -26.08
N PRO A 118 0.23 -7.52 -26.77
CA PRO A 118 -0.79 -7.28 -27.78
C PRO A 118 -2.08 -6.66 -27.27
N LEU A 119 -2.39 -6.86 -25.98
CA LEU A 119 -3.58 -6.26 -25.32
C LEU A 119 -3.34 -4.81 -24.93
N LEU A 120 -2.07 -4.41 -24.81
CA LEU A 120 -1.67 -3.03 -24.47
C LEU A 120 -1.25 -2.25 -25.72
N ASP A 121 -1.19 -2.89 -26.88
CA ASP A 121 -0.86 -2.23 -28.14
C ASP A 121 -1.94 -1.22 -28.52
N GLY A 122 -1.51 0.02 -28.75
CA GLY A 122 -2.41 1.13 -29.02
C GLY A 122 -1.84 2.48 -28.54
N SER A 123 -2.69 3.26 -27.91
CA SER A 123 -2.24 4.55 -27.33
C SER A 123 -1.62 4.35 -25.93
N ARG A 124 -0.70 5.25 -25.56
CA ARG A 124 -0.11 5.28 -24.21
C ARG A 124 -1.18 5.29 -23.10
N LEU A 125 -2.30 6.00 -23.35
CA LEU A 125 -3.42 6.03 -22.42
C LEU A 125 -4.05 4.65 -22.26
N PHE A 126 -4.23 3.93 -23.39
CA PHE A 126 -4.79 2.57 -23.36
C PHE A 126 -3.87 1.61 -22.58
N ALA A 127 -2.56 1.68 -22.81
CA ALA A 127 -1.58 0.90 -22.05
C ALA A 127 -1.63 1.21 -20.56
N THR A 128 -1.72 2.49 -20.17
CA THR A 128 -1.82 2.92 -18.77
C THR A 128 -3.08 2.37 -18.08
N VAL A 129 -4.23 2.44 -18.74
CA VAL A 129 -5.49 1.87 -18.25
C VAL A 129 -5.41 0.34 -18.21
N GLY A 130 -4.80 -0.27 -19.22
CA GLY A 130 -4.57 -1.73 -19.26
C GLY A 130 -3.73 -2.21 -18.09
N MET A 131 -2.65 -1.52 -17.75
CA MET A 131 -1.80 -1.82 -16.60
C MET A 131 -2.58 -1.70 -15.28
N PHE A 132 -3.43 -0.69 -15.12
CA PHE A 132 -4.34 -0.58 -13.99
C PHE A 132 -5.27 -1.79 -13.89
N LEU A 133 -5.90 -2.18 -14.99
CA LEU A 133 -6.82 -3.33 -15.01
C LEU A 133 -6.09 -4.65 -14.73
N VAL A 134 -4.89 -4.82 -15.25
CA VAL A 134 -4.07 -6.00 -14.95
C VAL A 134 -3.71 -6.05 -13.46
N GLY A 135 -3.30 -4.93 -12.87
CA GLY A 135 -3.05 -4.84 -11.43
C GLY A 135 -4.28 -5.22 -10.60
N LEU A 136 -5.45 -4.70 -10.97
CA LEU A 136 -6.72 -5.01 -10.33
C LEU A 136 -7.08 -6.50 -10.44
N VAL A 137 -6.95 -7.10 -11.64
CA VAL A 137 -7.26 -8.52 -11.87
C VAL A 137 -6.25 -9.42 -11.16
N ALA A 138 -4.97 -9.09 -11.21
CA ALA A 138 -3.93 -9.86 -10.53
C ALA A 138 -4.14 -9.92 -9.00
N ASN A 139 -4.74 -8.89 -8.42
CA ASN A 139 -5.04 -8.82 -6.99
C ASN A 139 -6.06 -9.87 -6.52
N PHE A 140 -6.87 -10.45 -7.42
CA PHE A 140 -7.74 -11.59 -7.08
C PHE A 140 -6.96 -12.86 -6.75
N LEU A 141 -5.77 -13.02 -7.31
CA LEU A 141 -4.95 -14.22 -7.18
C LEU A 141 -3.72 -14.00 -6.29
N LEU A 142 -3.21 -12.77 -6.28
CA LEU A 142 -1.98 -12.39 -5.59
C LEU A 142 -2.30 -11.31 -4.55
N THR A 143 -1.43 -11.18 -3.55
CA THR A 143 -1.48 -9.99 -2.70
C THR A 143 -0.95 -8.78 -3.48
N PRO A 144 -1.32 -7.53 -3.11
CA PRO A 144 -0.80 -6.33 -3.78
C PRO A 144 0.73 -6.30 -3.87
N LEU A 145 1.40 -6.68 -2.78
CA LEU A 145 2.85 -6.72 -2.73
C LEU A 145 3.44 -7.75 -3.71
N ALA A 146 2.85 -8.95 -3.78
CA ALA A 146 3.27 -9.98 -4.72
C ALA A 146 2.98 -9.56 -6.18
N THR A 147 1.84 -8.93 -6.44
CA THR A 147 1.48 -8.37 -7.75
C THR A 147 2.54 -7.38 -8.22
N LEU A 148 2.90 -6.42 -7.36
CA LEU A 148 3.90 -5.40 -7.69
C LEU A 148 5.30 -6.01 -7.88
N ALA A 149 5.71 -6.91 -6.98
CA ALA A 149 7.03 -7.57 -7.07
C ALA A 149 7.18 -8.39 -8.35
N THR A 150 6.08 -9.02 -8.81
CA THR A 150 6.11 -9.90 -10.00
C THR A 150 5.92 -9.13 -11.31
N LEU A 151 5.01 -8.15 -11.35
CA LEU A 151 4.58 -7.52 -12.59
C LEU A 151 5.31 -6.22 -12.93
N THR A 152 5.90 -5.51 -11.94
CA THR A 152 6.51 -4.19 -12.22
C THR A 152 7.66 -4.30 -13.22
N GLY A 153 8.54 -5.30 -13.10
CA GLY A 153 9.66 -5.49 -14.01
C GLY A 153 9.23 -5.69 -15.47
N PRO A 154 8.41 -6.74 -15.77
CA PRO A 154 7.90 -7.00 -17.11
C PRO A 154 7.15 -5.81 -17.71
N PHE A 155 6.27 -5.19 -16.93
CA PHE A 155 5.47 -4.06 -17.42
C PHE A 155 6.29 -2.79 -17.61
N ALA A 156 7.36 -2.59 -16.82
CA ALA A 156 8.28 -1.47 -17.04
C ALA A 156 8.94 -1.57 -18.42
N GLN A 157 9.32 -2.78 -18.86
CA GLN A 157 9.89 -2.99 -20.19
C GLN A 157 8.85 -2.65 -21.28
N ILE A 158 7.64 -3.21 -21.20
CA ILE A 158 6.56 -2.90 -22.16
C ILE A 158 6.27 -1.39 -22.20
N GLY A 159 6.22 -0.75 -21.04
CA GLY A 159 5.97 0.70 -20.95
C GLY A 159 7.07 1.54 -21.60
N MET A 160 8.33 1.16 -21.41
CA MET A 160 9.47 1.84 -22.06
C MET A 160 9.41 1.69 -23.58
N ASP A 161 9.04 0.53 -24.11
CA ASP A 161 8.87 0.27 -25.54
C ASP A 161 7.75 1.14 -26.14
N LEU A 162 6.73 1.47 -25.35
CA LEU A 162 5.64 2.39 -25.70
C LEU A 162 5.99 3.88 -25.45
N GLY A 163 7.19 4.17 -24.95
CA GLY A 163 7.66 5.52 -24.63
C GLY A 163 7.06 6.10 -23.35
N LEU A 164 6.60 5.24 -22.42
CA LEU A 164 6.21 5.62 -21.06
C LEU A 164 7.41 5.53 -20.12
N SER A 165 7.46 6.39 -19.12
CA SER A 165 8.48 6.26 -18.08
C SER A 165 8.17 5.08 -17.16
N ALA A 166 9.19 4.43 -16.58
CA ALA A 166 9.00 3.35 -15.60
C ALA A 166 8.15 3.76 -14.40
N ASN A 167 8.19 5.04 -14.01
CA ASN A 167 7.35 5.56 -12.92
C ASN A 167 5.87 5.53 -13.29
N VAL A 168 5.49 5.90 -14.51
CA VAL A 168 4.08 5.85 -14.97
C VAL A 168 3.57 4.42 -14.92
N VAL A 169 4.38 3.46 -15.37
CA VAL A 169 4.06 2.04 -15.32
C VAL A 169 3.85 1.57 -13.88
N ALA A 170 4.83 1.84 -13.01
CA ALA A 170 4.77 1.42 -11.61
C ALA A 170 3.53 2.00 -10.91
N TYR A 171 3.27 3.30 -11.06
CA TYR A 171 2.10 3.93 -10.45
C TYR A 171 0.78 3.39 -11.01
N SER A 172 0.70 3.10 -12.32
CA SER A 172 -0.51 2.53 -12.92
C SER A 172 -0.82 1.14 -12.34
N LEU A 173 0.20 0.29 -12.18
CA LEU A 173 0.09 -1.00 -11.52
C LEU A 173 -0.27 -0.87 -10.04
N ILE A 174 0.36 0.07 -9.31
CA ILE A 174 0.06 0.34 -7.89
C ILE A 174 -1.40 0.73 -7.72
N TYR A 175 -1.89 1.68 -8.53
CA TYR A 175 -3.29 2.09 -8.46
C TYR A 175 -4.25 0.93 -8.75
N GLY A 176 -3.90 0.00 -9.64
CA GLY A 176 -4.69 -1.21 -9.90
C GLY A 176 -4.61 -2.21 -8.74
N ALA A 177 -3.41 -2.56 -8.31
CA ALA A 177 -3.17 -3.54 -7.25
C ALA A 177 -3.69 -3.09 -5.86
N ASP A 178 -3.87 -1.79 -5.64
CA ASP A 178 -4.49 -1.26 -4.41
C ASP A 178 -6.04 -1.31 -4.44
N GLN A 179 -6.65 -1.91 -5.46
CA GLN A 179 -8.11 -2.06 -5.52
C GLN A 179 -8.52 -3.43 -4.97
N TYR A 180 -9.26 -3.42 -3.88
CA TYR A 180 -9.82 -4.62 -3.24
C TYR A 180 -11.31 -4.67 -3.52
N LEU A 181 -11.81 -5.76 -4.10
CA LEU A 181 -13.24 -5.94 -4.35
C LEU A 181 -13.86 -6.89 -3.35
N PHE A 182 -13.11 -7.89 -2.90
CA PHE A 182 -13.58 -8.89 -1.96
C PHE A 182 -12.85 -8.80 -0.60
N PRO A 183 -13.52 -9.21 0.50
CA PRO A 183 -12.91 -9.15 1.83
C PRO A 183 -11.61 -9.93 1.97
N TYR A 184 -11.46 -11.07 1.26
CA TYR A 184 -10.29 -11.94 1.38
C TYR A 184 -9.00 -11.31 0.80
N GLU A 185 -9.12 -10.32 -0.07
CA GLU A 185 -7.97 -9.66 -0.70
C GLU A 185 -7.19 -8.79 0.28
N TYR A 186 -7.84 -8.36 1.38
CA TYR A 186 -7.24 -7.49 2.37
C TYR A 186 -7.64 -7.88 3.80
N ALA A 187 -6.65 -8.23 4.62
CA ALA A 187 -6.87 -8.76 5.97
C ALA A 187 -7.76 -7.88 6.86
N VAL A 188 -7.65 -6.55 6.74
CA VAL A 188 -8.47 -5.62 7.54
C VAL A 188 -9.94 -5.69 7.12
N LEU A 189 -10.23 -5.76 5.82
CA LEU A 189 -11.61 -5.93 5.33
C LEU A 189 -12.18 -7.28 5.74
N LEU A 190 -11.36 -8.33 5.69
CA LEU A 190 -11.75 -9.67 6.14
C LEU A 190 -12.09 -9.67 7.63
N TYR A 191 -11.31 -8.99 8.45
CA TYR A 191 -11.58 -8.85 9.89
C TYR A 191 -12.93 -8.16 10.14
N PHE A 192 -13.20 -7.00 9.54
CA PHE A 192 -14.47 -6.30 9.71
C PHE A 192 -15.67 -7.07 9.15
N TYR A 193 -15.47 -7.81 8.07
CA TYR A 193 -16.49 -8.68 7.50
C TYR A 193 -16.80 -9.88 8.43
N SER A 194 -15.76 -10.58 8.89
CA SER A 194 -15.91 -11.74 9.78
C SER A 194 -16.50 -11.38 11.15
N SER A 195 -16.21 -10.16 11.63
CA SER A 195 -16.79 -9.62 12.87
C SER A 195 -18.25 -9.15 12.73
N GLY A 196 -18.83 -9.23 11.52
CA GLY A 196 -20.23 -8.88 11.26
C GLY A 196 -20.51 -7.36 11.15
N TYR A 197 -19.49 -6.52 11.22
CA TYR A 197 -19.66 -5.07 11.09
C TYR A 197 -20.07 -4.62 9.69
N LEU A 198 -19.62 -5.34 8.64
CA LEU A 198 -19.87 -5.00 7.25
C LEU A 198 -20.53 -6.16 6.51
N ARG A 199 -21.50 -5.85 5.67
CA ARG A 199 -22.12 -6.82 4.74
C ARG A 199 -21.33 -6.89 3.44
N LEU A 200 -21.22 -8.07 2.85
CA LEU A 200 -20.48 -8.27 1.58
C LEU A 200 -20.91 -7.26 0.48
N ARG A 201 -22.23 -7.07 0.32
CA ARG A 201 -22.76 -6.10 -0.65
C ARG A 201 -22.25 -4.67 -0.43
N GLN A 202 -22.10 -4.26 0.83
CA GLN A 202 -21.61 -2.92 1.17
C GLN A 202 -20.12 -2.78 0.81
N ILE A 203 -19.33 -3.81 1.11
CA ILE A 203 -17.91 -3.86 0.75
C ILE A 203 -17.76 -3.76 -0.77
N MET A 204 -18.41 -4.65 -1.51
CA MET A 204 -18.33 -4.68 -2.97
C MET A 204 -18.78 -3.36 -3.62
N LEU A 205 -19.84 -2.74 -3.10
CA LEU A 205 -20.33 -1.46 -3.63
C LEU A 205 -19.32 -0.33 -3.41
N ILE A 206 -18.80 -0.21 -2.18
CA ILE A 206 -17.87 0.88 -1.84
C ILE A 206 -16.52 0.67 -2.54
N MET A 207 -16.00 -0.55 -2.53
CA MET A 207 -14.72 -0.87 -3.15
C MET A 207 -14.81 -0.82 -4.68
N GLY A 208 -15.89 -1.28 -5.27
CA GLY A 208 -16.14 -1.14 -6.71
C GLY A 208 -16.25 0.32 -7.13
N LEU A 209 -16.98 1.14 -6.36
CA LEU A 209 -17.06 2.59 -6.62
C LEU A 209 -15.69 3.27 -6.44
N ARG A 210 -14.91 2.85 -5.44
CA ARG A 210 -13.52 3.31 -5.25
C ARG A 210 -12.67 2.98 -6.48
N ALA A 211 -12.75 1.76 -7.00
CA ALA A 211 -11.99 1.34 -8.18
C ALA A 211 -12.34 2.19 -9.41
N VAL A 212 -13.63 2.45 -9.65
CA VAL A 212 -14.08 3.33 -10.74
C VAL A 212 -13.57 4.77 -10.54
N LEU A 213 -13.67 5.30 -9.33
CA LEU A 213 -13.16 6.65 -9.03
C LEU A 213 -11.63 6.74 -9.18
N THR A 214 -10.90 5.69 -8.79
CA THR A 214 -9.43 5.65 -8.99
C THR A 214 -9.09 5.59 -10.48
N LEU A 215 -9.83 4.84 -11.28
CA LEU A 215 -9.65 4.82 -12.73
C LEU A 215 -9.94 6.20 -13.35
N VAL A 216 -11.03 6.86 -12.95
CA VAL A 216 -11.36 8.23 -13.38
C VAL A 216 -10.24 9.19 -12.96
N PHE A 217 -9.75 9.11 -11.73
CA PHE A 217 -8.63 9.91 -11.25
C PHE A 217 -7.35 9.64 -12.08
N LEU A 218 -7.03 8.40 -12.37
CA LEU A 218 -5.88 8.01 -13.19
C LEU A 218 -5.94 8.72 -14.55
N VAL A 219 -7.07 8.66 -15.23
CA VAL A 219 -7.24 9.22 -16.58
C VAL A 219 -7.34 10.74 -16.58
N SER A 220 -8.09 11.32 -15.61
CA SER A 220 -8.42 12.76 -15.62
C SER A 220 -7.41 13.64 -14.87
N VAL A 221 -6.65 13.07 -13.94
CA VAL A 221 -5.71 13.83 -13.09
C VAL A 221 -4.28 13.32 -13.27
N ALA A 222 -4.02 12.03 -13.02
CA ALA A 222 -2.68 11.50 -13.01
C ALA A 222 -2.02 11.56 -14.41
N VAL A 223 -2.70 11.12 -15.46
CA VAL A 223 -2.17 11.15 -16.84
C VAL A 223 -1.89 12.58 -17.31
N PRO A 224 -2.80 13.58 -17.19
CA PRO A 224 -2.47 14.96 -17.50
C PRO A 224 -1.29 15.52 -16.70
N TYR A 225 -1.22 15.20 -15.42
CA TYR A 225 -0.10 15.60 -14.56
C TYR A 225 1.24 14.99 -15.03
N TRP A 226 1.27 13.70 -15.39
CA TRP A 226 2.45 13.05 -15.93
C TRP A 226 2.87 13.62 -17.29
N ARG A 227 1.92 14.04 -18.12
CA ARG A 227 2.23 14.76 -19.37
C ARG A 227 2.91 16.10 -19.11
N LEU A 228 2.44 16.85 -18.11
CA LEU A 228 3.07 18.12 -17.72
C LEU A 228 4.51 17.94 -17.22
N LEU A 229 4.80 16.78 -16.59
CA LEU A 229 6.14 16.44 -16.12
C LEU A 229 7.04 15.81 -17.22
N GLY A 230 6.52 15.58 -18.43
CA GLY A 230 7.27 14.92 -19.50
C GLY A 230 7.53 13.42 -19.26
N LEU A 231 6.72 12.76 -18.41
CA LEU A 231 6.84 11.35 -18.07
C LEU A 231 5.97 10.43 -18.93
N PHE A 232 5.05 11.01 -19.70
CA PHE A 232 3.99 10.31 -20.44
C PHE A 232 4.12 10.52 -21.96
#